data_70cfea2b057698492da56c3e777ee09e
#
_entry.id   70cfea2b057698492da56c3e777ee09e
#
_cell.length_a   1.000
_cell.length_b   1.000
_cell.length_c   1.000
_cell.angle_alpha   90.00
_cell.angle_beta   90.00
_cell.angle_gamma   90.00
#
_symmetry.space_group_name_H-M   'P 1'
#
loop_
_entity.id
_entity.type
_entity.pdbx_description
1 polymer ?
#
loop_
_entity_poly.entity_id
_entity_poly.type
_entity_poly.pdbx_seq_one_letter_code
_entity_poly.pdbx_strand_id
1 'polypeptide(L)'
;MKYEFLFPELGEGLYEGYIVAYMVKEGELVAEDQPLVEVQTDKVTTVLPSPVAGVIDRLPYKPGDVVTVDNVILVIDQDSRRTSDVMNNEWLNIDLGQAEKQSWNDFGINLGTYPSAALEDSSDETIVKMTSTRKEIARIVTKSMQTIPHVTAYAEADITNLLNYKERLHRDKGLDLTLTPIFAKALSQTLHQHPMFNANEFNGSLKLFSEHNIGIAVDTADGVVIPSIHQVNGKSVDELAQEINALVERARSKTMLLADSQKGTITISNVGAIGGGFATPIIFYPQVAIIAFYRADKKVVVTENNELVVRKMLPITLTFDHRFFDGADGLRFLNSFKAHLESGYEDYLN
;
A
#
# COMPACT_ATOMS: atom_id res chain seq x y z
N MET A 1 -13.52 33.18 -9.78
CA MET A 1 -14.84 32.92 -9.13
C MET A 1 -14.58 32.60 -7.68
N LYS A 2 -15.31 33.24 -6.72
CA LYS A 2 -15.08 32.99 -5.29
C LYS A 2 -15.91 31.80 -4.83
N TYR A 3 -15.24 30.82 -4.20
CA TYR A 3 -15.85 29.66 -3.57
C TYR A 3 -15.93 29.91 -2.06
N GLU A 4 -17.14 29.86 -1.50
CA GLU A 4 -17.38 30.00 -0.07
C GLU A 4 -17.40 28.59 0.56
N PHE A 5 -16.43 28.28 1.41
CA PHE A 5 -16.32 27.00 2.09
C PHE A 5 -17.09 27.06 3.40
N LEU A 6 -18.19 26.31 3.45
CA LEU A 6 -19.08 26.26 4.59
C LEU A 6 -18.61 25.23 5.62
N PHE A 7 -18.85 25.48 6.90
CA PHE A 7 -18.61 24.51 7.96
C PHE A 7 -19.58 23.34 7.80
N PRO A 8 -19.07 22.10 7.52
CA PRO A 8 -19.94 20.97 7.26
C PRO A 8 -20.49 20.36 8.55
N GLU A 9 -21.57 19.60 8.45
CA GLU A 9 -22.07 18.76 9.54
C GLU A 9 -21.09 17.59 9.76
N LEU A 10 -20.43 17.55 10.93
CA LEU A 10 -19.38 16.58 11.29
C LEU A 10 -19.93 15.36 12.04
N GLY A 11 -21.24 15.18 12.10
CA GLY A 11 -21.94 14.06 12.72
C GLY A 11 -23.38 14.41 13.13
N GLU A 12 -24.23 13.41 13.28
CA GLU A 12 -25.64 13.60 13.65
C GLU A 12 -25.75 14.40 14.96
N GLY A 13 -26.43 15.56 14.87
CA GLY A 13 -26.72 16.43 16.02
C GLY A 13 -25.59 17.39 16.43
N LEU A 14 -24.55 17.53 15.62
CA LEU A 14 -23.43 18.46 15.86
C LEU A 14 -23.61 19.73 15.00
N TYR A 15 -24.15 20.79 15.59
CA TYR A 15 -24.46 22.04 14.89
C TYR A 15 -23.40 23.12 15.06
N GLU A 16 -22.39 22.91 15.93
CA GLU A 16 -21.31 23.86 16.19
C GLU A 16 -19.97 23.20 16.45
N GLY A 17 -18.89 23.92 16.23
CA GLY A 17 -17.53 23.51 16.53
C GLY A 17 -16.62 24.72 16.76
N TYR A 18 -15.37 24.47 17.10
CA TYR A 18 -14.32 25.45 17.32
C TYR A 18 -13.28 25.38 16.22
N ILE A 19 -12.84 26.52 15.72
CA ILE A 19 -11.64 26.60 14.87
C ILE A 19 -10.41 26.38 15.77
N VAL A 20 -9.71 25.27 15.59
CA VAL A 20 -8.47 24.98 16.34
C VAL A 20 -7.31 25.75 15.72
N ALA A 21 -7.09 25.58 14.42
CA ALA A 21 -6.04 26.26 13.69
C ALA A 21 -6.34 26.28 12.19
N TYR A 22 -5.94 27.35 11.50
CA TYR A 22 -5.80 27.34 10.05
C TYR A 22 -4.40 26.86 9.69
N MET A 23 -4.32 25.94 8.71
CA MET A 23 -3.07 25.42 8.15
C MET A 23 -2.59 26.24 6.95
N VAL A 24 -3.34 27.30 6.62
CA VAL A 24 -3.13 28.18 5.47
C VAL A 24 -3.31 29.63 5.89
N LYS A 25 -2.83 30.56 5.07
CA LYS A 25 -2.92 32.00 5.29
C LYS A 25 -3.67 32.67 4.13
N GLU A 26 -4.23 33.87 4.39
CA GLU A 26 -4.78 34.69 3.32
C GLU A 26 -3.71 35.05 2.29
N GLY A 27 -4.05 34.91 1.01
CA GLY A 27 -3.13 35.05 -0.12
C GLY A 27 -2.36 33.79 -0.49
N GLU A 28 -2.48 32.70 0.27
CA GLU A 28 -1.81 31.43 -0.04
C GLU A 28 -2.54 30.65 -1.14
N LEU A 29 -1.76 30.05 -2.06
CA LEU A 29 -2.29 29.16 -3.08
C LEU A 29 -2.52 27.78 -2.45
N VAL A 30 -3.71 27.22 -2.67
CA VAL A 30 -4.09 25.90 -2.18
C VAL A 30 -4.53 25.00 -3.32
N ALA A 31 -4.17 23.72 -3.23
CA ALA A 31 -4.64 22.68 -4.13
C ALA A 31 -5.96 22.08 -3.61
N GLU A 32 -6.72 21.43 -4.50
CA GLU A 32 -7.83 20.56 -4.11
C GLU A 32 -7.29 19.44 -3.20
N ASP A 33 -8.06 19.10 -2.14
CA ASP A 33 -7.70 18.14 -1.08
C ASP A 33 -6.55 18.59 -0.14
N GLN A 34 -6.02 19.80 -0.27
CA GLN A 34 -5.02 20.31 0.66
C GLN A 34 -5.67 20.59 2.03
N PRO A 35 -5.05 20.19 3.17
CA PRO A 35 -5.54 20.55 4.51
C PRO A 35 -5.63 22.06 4.71
N LEU A 36 -6.81 22.58 5.11
CA LEU A 36 -7.07 24.00 5.29
C LEU A 36 -7.21 24.42 6.74
N VAL A 37 -8.04 23.72 7.49
CA VAL A 37 -8.42 24.12 8.83
C VAL A 37 -8.67 22.91 9.71
N GLU A 38 -8.12 22.92 10.91
CA GLU A 38 -8.42 21.97 11.98
C GLU A 38 -9.57 22.51 12.83
N VAL A 39 -10.61 21.69 12.98
CA VAL A 39 -11.81 22.02 13.74
C VAL A 39 -12.08 20.96 14.80
N GLN A 40 -12.63 21.39 15.92
CA GLN A 40 -12.98 20.52 17.05
C GLN A 40 -14.44 20.68 17.41
N THR A 41 -15.13 19.57 17.56
CA THR A 41 -16.46 19.49 18.17
C THR A 41 -16.37 18.88 19.58
N ASP A 42 -17.46 18.70 20.27
CA ASP A 42 -17.51 18.02 21.57
C ASP A 42 -17.06 16.53 21.50
N LYS A 43 -17.05 15.94 20.29
CA LYS A 43 -16.77 14.49 20.10
C LYS A 43 -15.56 14.20 19.24
N VAL A 44 -15.20 15.10 18.31
CA VAL A 44 -14.18 14.84 17.28
C VAL A 44 -13.35 16.07 16.99
N THR A 45 -12.04 15.88 16.84
CA THR A 45 -11.15 16.85 16.19
C THR A 45 -10.82 16.33 14.80
N THR A 46 -11.03 17.14 13.76
CA THR A 46 -10.78 16.74 12.37
C THR A 46 -10.20 17.90 11.56
N VAL A 47 -9.53 17.55 10.46
CA VAL A 47 -8.99 18.51 9.50
C VAL A 47 -9.88 18.52 8.27
N LEU A 48 -10.32 19.71 7.86
CA LEU A 48 -11.14 19.90 6.66
C LEU A 48 -10.21 20.22 5.48
N PRO A 49 -10.25 19.42 4.40
CA PRO A 49 -9.47 19.66 3.19
C PRO A 49 -10.18 20.65 2.26
N SER A 50 -9.43 21.24 1.32
CA SER A 50 -9.97 22.11 0.30
C SER A 50 -10.81 21.35 -0.74
N PRO A 51 -12.03 21.77 -1.02
CA PRO A 51 -12.84 21.17 -2.08
C PRO A 51 -12.44 21.64 -3.48
N VAL A 52 -11.62 22.68 -3.60
CA VAL A 52 -11.22 23.31 -4.87
C VAL A 52 -9.81 23.88 -4.79
N ALA A 53 -9.11 23.97 -5.94
CA ALA A 53 -7.85 24.70 -6.03
C ALA A 53 -8.11 26.22 -6.20
N GLY A 54 -7.26 27.05 -5.59
CA GLY A 54 -7.36 28.52 -5.70
C GLY A 54 -6.48 29.24 -4.71
N VAL A 55 -6.69 30.54 -4.54
CA VAL A 55 -5.98 31.37 -3.57
C VAL A 55 -6.91 31.69 -2.40
N ILE A 56 -6.44 31.57 -1.17
CA ILE A 56 -7.22 31.93 0.02
C ILE A 56 -7.47 33.44 0.01
N ASP A 57 -8.72 33.81 -0.16
CA ASP A 57 -9.13 35.23 -0.23
C ASP A 57 -9.39 35.82 1.17
N ARG A 58 -10.02 35.03 2.08
CA ARG A 58 -10.39 35.50 3.41
C ARG A 58 -10.58 34.31 4.39
N LEU A 59 -10.17 34.57 5.65
CA LEU A 59 -10.37 33.70 6.82
C LEU A 59 -11.24 34.45 7.85
N PRO A 60 -12.58 34.27 7.86
CA PRO A 60 -13.49 35.07 8.67
C PRO A 60 -13.37 34.89 10.19
N TYR A 61 -12.90 33.72 10.62
CA TYR A 61 -12.77 33.32 12.02
C TYR A 61 -11.32 33.28 12.47
N LYS A 62 -11.09 33.30 13.78
CA LYS A 62 -9.77 33.10 14.39
C LYS A 62 -9.73 31.79 15.15
N PRO A 63 -8.52 31.21 15.40
CA PRO A 63 -8.39 30.12 16.34
C PRO A 63 -9.05 30.43 17.69
N GLY A 64 -9.88 29.49 18.15
CA GLY A 64 -10.70 29.61 19.35
C GLY A 64 -12.14 30.10 19.13
N ASP A 65 -12.49 30.60 17.93
CA ASP A 65 -13.85 31.03 17.63
C ASP A 65 -14.79 29.84 17.44
N VAL A 66 -16.05 30.03 17.89
CA VAL A 66 -17.14 29.06 17.64
C VAL A 66 -17.73 29.31 16.26
N VAL A 67 -17.93 28.24 15.51
CA VAL A 67 -18.58 28.26 14.18
C VAL A 67 -19.74 27.27 14.16
N THR A 68 -20.86 27.68 13.52
CA THR A 68 -22.04 26.83 13.32
C THR A 68 -22.07 26.29 11.90
N VAL A 69 -22.74 25.12 11.72
CA VAL A 69 -22.97 24.50 10.41
C VAL A 69 -23.54 25.55 9.44
N ASP A 70 -23.14 25.44 8.16
CA ASP A 70 -23.48 26.37 7.07
C ASP A 70 -22.86 27.76 7.16
N ASN A 71 -22.07 28.10 8.16
CA ASN A 71 -21.32 29.34 8.17
C ASN A 71 -20.06 29.26 7.32
N VAL A 72 -19.74 30.35 6.61
CA VAL A 72 -18.55 30.48 5.77
C VAL A 72 -17.30 30.52 6.65
N ILE A 73 -16.46 29.50 6.62
CA ILE A 73 -15.23 29.43 7.42
C ILE A 73 -13.98 29.87 6.66
N LEU A 74 -14.02 29.89 5.33
CA LEU A 74 -13.00 30.50 4.48
C LEU A 74 -13.56 30.75 3.06
N VAL A 75 -12.89 31.62 2.31
CA VAL A 75 -13.24 31.93 0.92
C VAL A 75 -12.01 31.67 0.03
N ILE A 76 -12.21 30.93 -1.07
CA ILE A 76 -11.17 30.60 -2.05
C ILE A 76 -11.49 31.30 -3.37
N ASP A 77 -10.55 32.08 -3.90
CA ASP A 77 -10.67 32.68 -5.24
C ASP A 77 -10.08 31.75 -6.29
N GLN A 78 -10.94 31.26 -7.18
CA GLN A 78 -10.59 30.34 -8.29
C GLN A 78 -10.21 31.09 -9.58
N ASP A 79 -9.93 32.42 -9.54
CA ASP A 79 -9.58 33.16 -10.75
C ASP A 79 -8.22 32.69 -11.32
N SER A 80 -8.26 32.08 -12.52
CA SER A 80 -7.11 31.48 -13.19
C SER A 80 -5.94 32.46 -13.46
N ARG A 81 -6.16 33.76 -13.42
CA ARG A 81 -5.09 34.74 -13.62
C ARG A 81 -4.18 34.92 -12.39
N ARG A 82 -4.70 34.72 -11.19
CA ARG A 82 -3.89 34.75 -9.96
C ARG A 82 -3.19 33.42 -9.70
N THR A 83 -3.78 32.33 -10.17
CA THR A 83 -3.19 30.97 -10.05
C THR A 83 -1.97 30.82 -10.95
N SER A 84 -1.96 31.41 -12.16
CA SER A 84 -0.83 31.33 -13.09
C SER A 84 0.38 32.18 -12.66
N ASP A 85 0.15 33.30 -11.97
CA ASP A 85 1.24 34.18 -11.54
C ASP A 85 2.03 33.65 -10.35
N VAL A 86 1.42 32.78 -9.52
CA VAL A 86 2.07 32.15 -8.36
C VAL A 86 2.79 30.86 -8.75
N MET A 87 2.31 30.16 -9.78
CA MET A 87 2.99 28.94 -10.30
C MET A 87 4.28 29.24 -11.07
N ASN A 88 4.52 30.48 -11.49
CA ASN A 88 5.71 30.86 -12.26
C ASN A 88 6.90 31.34 -11.42
N ASN A 89 6.82 31.39 -10.11
CA ASN A 89 7.94 31.79 -9.25
C ASN A 89 8.26 30.77 -8.17
N GLU A 90 9.46 30.18 -8.26
CA GLU A 90 10.36 29.72 -7.20
C GLU A 90 10.64 28.23 -7.00
N TRP A 91 10.06 27.24 -7.69
CA TRP A 91 10.45 25.84 -7.38
C TRP A 91 11.03 25.03 -8.55
N LEU A 92 11.29 25.60 -9.73
CA LEU A 92 11.84 24.88 -10.90
C LEU A 92 13.00 25.61 -11.58
N ASN A 93 14.00 26.08 -10.84
CA ASN A 93 15.34 26.37 -11.38
C ASN A 93 16.33 25.30 -10.90
N ILE A 94 16.11 24.05 -11.30
CA ILE A 94 17.17 23.05 -11.41
C ILE A 94 17.57 23.06 -12.89
N ASP A 95 18.69 23.70 -13.18
CA ASP A 95 19.36 23.62 -14.48
C ASP A 95 19.80 22.16 -14.71
N LEU A 96 18.94 21.38 -15.31
CA LEU A 96 19.28 20.08 -15.89
C LEU A 96 19.98 20.37 -17.21
N GLY A 97 21.30 20.60 -17.14
CA GLY A 97 22.17 20.72 -18.30
C GLY A 97 21.80 19.66 -19.34
N GLN A 98 21.86 20.06 -20.60
CA GLN A 98 21.51 19.30 -21.81
C GLN A 98 21.94 17.81 -21.71
N ALA A 99 21.07 16.96 -21.15
CA ALA A 99 21.13 15.53 -21.37
C ALA A 99 20.44 15.25 -22.70
N GLU A 100 21.25 14.84 -23.69
CA GLU A 100 20.77 14.41 -24.99
C GLU A 100 19.60 13.43 -24.83
N LYS A 101 18.54 13.68 -25.60
CA LYS A 101 17.34 12.78 -25.69
C LYS A 101 17.79 11.43 -26.29
N GLN A 102 18.32 10.55 -25.47
CA GLN A 102 18.44 9.14 -25.82
C GLN A 102 17.10 8.46 -25.56
N SER A 103 16.52 7.91 -26.59
CA SER A 103 15.24 7.19 -26.53
C SER A 103 15.40 5.96 -25.62
N TRP A 104 14.52 5.76 -24.67
CA TRP A 104 14.47 4.60 -23.77
C TRP A 104 14.37 3.27 -24.53
N ASN A 105 14.01 3.30 -25.81
CA ASN A 105 13.99 2.15 -26.71
C ASN A 105 15.39 1.56 -26.96
N ASP A 106 16.46 2.36 -26.83
CA ASP A 106 17.84 1.92 -27.04
C ASP A 106 18.35 1.02 -25.90
N PHE A 107 17.65 0.99 -24.76
CA PHE A 107 17.98 0.13 -23.61
C PHE A 107 17.18 -1.17 -23.57
N GLY A 108 16.34 -1.49 -24.57
CA GLY A 108 15.54 -2.70 -24.62
C GLY A 108 14.46 -2.79 -23.51
N ILE A 109 14.12 -1.68 -22.86
CA ILE A 109 13.09 -1.62 -21.83
C ILE A 109 11.76 -1.43 -22.54
N ASN A 110 11.04 -2.52 -22.74
CA ASN A 110 9.65 -2.50 -23.18
C ASN A 110 8.78 -2.04 -21.99
N LEU A 111 8.52 -0.73 -21.91
CA LEU A 111 7.51 -0.18 -21.00
C LEU A 111 6.17 -0.66 -21.52
N GLY A 112 5.65 -1.76 -20.97
CA GLY A 112 4.36 -2.33 -21.34
C GLY A 112 3.30 -1.24 -21.48
N THR A 113 2.40 -1.44 -22.42
CA THR A 113 1.33 -0.49 -22.76
C THR A 113 0.57 -0.04 -21.50
N TYR A 114 0.88 1.16 -21.03
CA TYR A 114 0.02 1.84 -20.06
C TYR A 114 -1.34 2.09 -20.76
N PRO A 115 -2.48 1.85 -20.08
CA PRO A 115 -3.78 2.17 -20.64
C PRO A 115 -3.79 3.65 -21.02
N SER A 116 -4.08 3.94 -22.29
CA SER A 116 -4.13 5.31 -22.81
C SER A 116 -5.30 6.06 -22.17
N ALA A 117 -5.04 6.76 -21.07
CA ALA A 117 -5.88 7.90 -20.72
C ALA A 117 -5.74 8.92 -21.86
N ALA A 118 -6.86 9.43 -22.36
CA ALA A 118 -6.93 10.29 -23.53
C ALA A 118 -5.79 11.31 -23.57
N LEU A 119 -4.93 11.19 -24.59
CA LEU A 119 -3.88 12.14 -24.89
C LEU A 119 -4.55 13.33 -25.54
N GLU A 120 -4.63 14.47 -24.87
CA GLU A 120 -4.94 15.74 -25.52
C GLU A 120 -3.65 16.28 -26.14
N ASP A 121 -3.61 16.28 -27.46
CA ASP A 121 -2.46 16.68 -28.30
C ASP A 121 -2.32 18.21 -28.27
N SER A 122 -1.32 18.71 -27.59
CA SER A 122 -0.79 20.07 -27.83
C SER A 122 0.68 20.14 -27.47
N SER A 123 1.52 20.26 -28.50
CA SER A 123 2.94 20.66 -28.48
C SER A 123 3.86 19.96 -27.48
N ASP A 124 4.64 19.00 -27.92
CA ASP A 124 5.83 18.36 -27.28
C ASP A 124 5.71 17.84 -25.82
N GLU A 125 4.62 18.12 -25.08
CA GLU A 125 4.39 17.70 -23.70
C GLU A 125 3.07 16.91 -23.58
N THR A 126 3.15 15.70 -23.02
CA THR A 126 1.97 14.87 -22.76
C THR A 126 1.71 14.78 -21.26
N ILE A 127 0.56 15.29 -20.81
CA ILE A 127 0.14 15.20 -19.41
C ILE A 127 -0.74 13.96 -19.24
N VAL A 128 -0.29 12.99 -18.41
CA VAL A 128 -1.09 11.80 -18.04
C VAL A 128 -1.72 12.02 -16.69
N LYS A 129 -3.06 12.12 -16.66
CA LYS A 129 -3.82 12.26 -15.40
C LYS A 129 -3.94 10.92 -14.68
N MET A 130 -3.76 10.91 -13.36
CA MET A 130 -3.99 9.72 -12.55
C MET A 130 -5.48 9.36 -12.49
N THR A 131 -5.79 8.07 -12.57
CA THR A 131 -7.14 7.55 -12.28
C THR A 131 -7.48 7.71 -10.80
N SER A 132 -8.76 7.61 -10.42
CA SER A 132 -9.19 7.65 -9.02
C SER A 132 -8.50 6.58 -8.17
N THR A 133 -8.42 5.35 -8.69
CA THR A 133 -7.71 4.24 -8.02
C THR A 133 -6.22 4.57 -7.82
N ARG A 134 -5.55 5.12 -8.84
CA ARG A 134 -4.14 5.49 -8.73
C ARG A 134 -3.91 6.63 -7.74
N LYS A 135 -4.81 7.61 -7.66
CA LYS A 135 -4.77 8.68 -6.64
C LYS A 135 -4.87 8.10 -5.22
N GLU A 136 -5.79 7.16 -4.98
CA GLU A 136 -5.94 6.52 -3.68
C GLU A 136 -4.69 5.68 -3.31
N ILE A 137 -4.15 4.91 -4.26
CA ILE A 137 -2.88 4.19 -4.06
C ILE A 137 -1.78 5.19 -3.68
N ALA A 138 -1.63 6.30 -4.43
CA ALA A 138 -0.64 7.33 -4.15
C ALA A 138 -0.78 7.90 -2.73
N ARG A 139 -2.02 8.20 -2.30
CA ARG A 139 -2.32 8.69 -0.94
C ARG A 139 -1.84 7.70 0.13
N ILE A 140 -2.17 6.40 -0.03
CA ILE A 140 -1.82 5.37 0.95
C ILE A 140 -0.30 5.15 1.01
N VAL A 141 0.37 5.02 -0.13
CA VAL A 141 1.83 4.78 -0.15
C VAL A 141 2.62 6.00 0.32
N THR A 142 2.16 7.22 -0.01
CA THR A 142 2.77 8.46 0.50
C THR A 142 2.61 8.54 2.01
N LYS A 143 1.41 8.30 2.55
CA LYS A 143 1.17 8.25 4.00
C LYS A 143 2.10 7.25 4.68
N SER A 144 2.22 6.04 4.12
CA SER A 144 3.09 4.99 4.63
C SER A 144 4.55 5.45 4.69
N MET A 145 5.09 5.95 3.59
CA MET A 145 6.49 6.39 3.49
C MET A 145 6.82 7.60 4.40
N GLN A 146 5.85 8.48 4.63
CA GLN A 146 6.03 9.64 5.49
C GLN A 146 5.95 9.31 6.99
N THR A 147 5.25 8.23 7.37
CA THR A 147 4.96 7.93 8.78
C THR A 147 5.69 6.71 9.33
N ILE A 148 6.08 5.78 8.45
CA ILE A 148 6.71 4.52 8.86
C ILE A 148 8.20 4.54 8.51
N PRO A 149 9.12 4.42 9.49
CA PRO A 149 10.52 4.11 9.24
C PRO A 149 10.64 2.65 8.77
N HIS A 150 10.64 2.44 7.45
CA HIS A 150 10.73 1.11 6.84
C HIS A 150 12.12 0.51 7.03
N VAL A 151 12.19 -0.73 7.54
CA VAL A 151 13.38 -1.57 7.49
C VAL A 151 13.06 -2.86 6.77
N THR A 152 13.93 -3.30 5.87
CA THR A 152 13.74 -4.52 5.10
C THR A 152 14.81 -5.55 5.43
N ALA A 153 14.37 -6.73 5.85
CA ALA A 153 15.20 -7.92 6.00
C ALA A 153 15.04 -8.83 4.78
N TYR A 154 16.12 -9.50 4.40
CA TYR A 154 16.20 -10.36 3.22
C TYR A 154 16.57 -11.78 3.64
N ALA A 155 15.94 -12.77 2.99
CA ALA A 155 16.25 -14.17 3.17
C ALA A 155 16.03 -14.97 1.88
N GLU A 156 16.57 -16.18 1.83
CA GLU A 156 16.25 -17.16 0.80
C GLU A 156 15.83 -18.47 1.48
N ALA A 157 14.74 -19.07 0.99
CA ALA A 157 14.25 -20.36 1.43
C ALA A 157 14.49 -21.43 0.35
N ASP A 158 14.95 -22.61 0.74
CA ASP A 158 15.00 -23.79 -0.12
C ASP A 158 13.60 -24.42 -0.22
N ILE A 159 12.88 -24.14 -1.28
CA ILE A 159 11.56 -24.69 -1.54
C ILE A 159 11.55 -25.92 -2.44
N THR A 160 12.71 -26.57 -2.65
CA THR A 160 12.84 -27.74 -3.53
C THR A 160 11.89 -28.85 -3.10
N ASN A 161 11.88 -29.19 -1.81
CA ASN A 161 11.02 -30.24 -1.27
C ASN A 161 9.54 -29.86 -1.29
N LEU A 162 9.22 -28.60 -0.98
CA LEU A 162 7.87 -28.08 -1.06
C LEU A 162 7.30 -28.19 -2.48
N LEU A 163 8.09 -27.84 -3.51
CA LEU A 163 7.65 -27.97 -4.91
C LEU A 163 7.43 -29.43 -5.30
N ASN A 164 8.34 -30.33 -4.91
CA ASN A 164 8.19 -31.76 -5.15
C ASN A 164 6.94 -32.33 -4.44
N TYR A 165 6.65 -31.84 -3.22
CA TYR A 165 5.45 -32.22 -2.48
C TYR A 165 4.17 -31.71 -3.18
N LYS A 166 4.17 -30.45 -3.61
CA LYS A 166 3.07 -29.87 -4.40
C LYS A 166 2.80 -30.68 -5.68
N GLU A 167 3.84 -31.10 -6.41
CA GLU A 167 3.69 -31.93 -7.59
C GLU A 167 3.11 -33.33 -7.27
N ARG A 168 3.45 -33.91 -6.12
CA ARG A 168 2.82 -35.13 -5.63
C ARG A 168 1.33 -34.94 -5.35
N LEU A 169 0.95 -33.87 -4.64
CA LEU A 169 -0.46 -33.55 -4.36
C LEU A 169 -1.26 -33.38 -5.65
N HIS A 170 -0.69 -32.71 -6.65
CA HIS A 170 -1.34 -32.56 -7.95
C HIS A 170 -1.59 -33.92 -8.62
N ARG A 171 -0.59 -34.81 -8.62
CA ARG A 171 -0.68 -36.13 -9.24
C ARG A 171 -1.63 -37.07 -8.52
N ASP A 172 -1.59 -37.09 -7.17
CA ASP A 172 -2.27 -38.10 -6.37
C ASP A 172 -3.71 -37.68 -6.02
N LYS A 173 -3.97 -36.38 -5.85
CA LYS A 173 -5.27 -35.81 -5.43
C LYS A 173 -5.90 -34.91 -6.50
N GLY A 174 -5.21 -34.61 -7.61
CA GLY A 174 -5.70 -33.69 -8.64
C GLY A 174 -5.72 -32.22 -8.19
N LEU A 175 -5.05 -31.86 -7.08
CA LEU A 175 -5.03 -30.52 -6.52
C LEU A 175 -4.05 -29.64 -7.28
N ASP A 176 -4.56 -28.62 -7.98
CA ASP A 176 -3.72 -27.62 -8.66
C ASP A 176 -3.54 -26.37 -7.77
N LEU A 177 -2.61 -26.50 -6.81
CA LEU A 177 -2.30 -25.43 -5.87
C LEU A 177 -1.25 -24.47 -6.46
N THR A 178 -1.53 -23.17 -6.43
CA THR A 178 -0.49 -22.14 -6.60
C THR A 178 0.31 -21.97 -5.31
N LEU A 179 1.42 -21.23 -5.34
CA LEU A 179 2.23 -21.02 -4.13
C LEU A 179 1.60 -20.03 -3.14
N THR A 180 0.77 -19.10 -3.60
CA THR A 180 0.20 -18.03 -2.75
C THR A 180 -0.65 -18.57 -1.58
N PRO A 181 -1.54 -19.56 -1.75
CA PRO A 181 -2.27 -20.18 -0.63
C PRO A 181 -1.33 -20.85 0.39
N ILE A 182 -0.27 -21.49 -0.08
CA ILE A 182 0.74 -22.12 0.78
C ILE A 182 1.49 -21.04 1.57
N PHE A 183 1.89 -19.94 0.93
CA PHE A 183 2.54 -18.81 1.60
C PHE A 183 1.61 -18.15 2.63
N ALA A 184 0.31 -18.00 2.31
CA ALA A 184 -0.66 -17.45 3.25
C ALA A 184 -0.82 -18.34 4.50
N LYS A 185 -0.85 -19.66 4.32
CA LYS A 185 -0.92 -20.61 5.43
C LYS A 185 0.36 -20.60 6.27
N ALA A 186 1.54 -20.65 5.63
CA ALA A 186 2.83 -20.54 6.31
C ALA A 186 2.96 -19.22 7.09
N LEU A 187 2.50 -18.11 6.50
CA LEU A 187 2.47 -16.81 7.16
C LEU A 187 1.55 -16.83 8.38
N SER A 188 0.38 -17.45 8.29
CA SER A 188 -0.53 -17.60 9.41
C SER A 188 0.08 -18.42 10.57
N GLN A 189 0.84 -19.48 10.27
CA GLN A 189 1.58 -20.23 11.28
C GLN A 189 2.69 -19.37 11.93
N THR A 190 3.39 -18.59 11.12
CA THR A 190 4.40 -17.65 11.63
C THR A 190 3.80 -16.57 12.52
N LEU A 191 2.64 -16.01 12.15
CA LEU A 191 1.93 -15.01 12.96
C LEU A 191 1.47 -15.58 14.31
N HIS A 192 1.16 -16.87 14.39
CA HIS A 192 0.86 -17.54 15.66
C HIS A 192 2.05 -17.53 16.62
N GLN A 193 3.28 -17.70 16.09
CA GLN A 193 4.53 -17.64 16.84
C GLN A 193 4.99 -16.19 17.13
N HIS A 194 4.61 -15.24 16.27
CA HIS A 194 4.99 -13.83 16.32
C HIS A 194 3.77 -12.90 16.29
N PRO A 195 2.88 -12.94 17.28
CA PRO A 195 1.58 -12.26 17.23
C PRO A 195 1.65 -10.74 17.12
N MET A 196 2.78 -10.14 17.51
CA MET A 196 3.00 -8.69 17.37
C MET A 196 2.97 -8.22 15.90
N PHE A 197 3.34 -9.08 14.94
CA PHE A 197 3.29 -8.77 13.51
C PHE A 197 1.86 -8.85 12.93
N ASN A 198 0.90 -9.43 13.67
CA ASN A 198 -0.52 -9.46 13.31
C ASN A 198 -1.25 -8.24 13.86
N ALA A 199 -0.86 -7.05 13.40
CA ALA A 199 -1.27 -5.79 13.99
C ALA A 199 -1.44 -4.67 12.97
N ASN A 200 -2.18 -3.64 13.39
CA ASN A 200 -2.21 -2.35 12.73
C ASN A 200 -1.71 -1.26 13.69
N GLU A 201 -1.05 -0.25 13.15
CA GLU A 201 -0.73 0.98 13.88
C GLU A 201 -2.03 1.70 14.26
N PHE A 202 -2.11 2.15 15.49
CA PHE A 202 -3.24 2.91 16.02
C PHE A 202 -2.75 3.92 17.06
N ASN A 203 -2.72 5.19 16.69
CA ASN A 203 -2.33 6.31 17.58
C ASN A 203 -0.99 6.06 18.32
N GLY A 204 0.04 5.66 17.59
CA GLY A 204 1.37 5.38 18.17
C GLY A 204 1.47 4.06 18.92
N SER A 205 0.47 3.20 18.86
CA SER A 205 0.42 1.89 19.50
C SER A 205 0.11 0.78 18.50
N LEU A 206 0.33 -0.47 18.89
CA LEU A 206 -0.07 -1.64 18.11
C LEU A 206 -1.48 -2.09 18.52
N LYS A 207 -2.40 -2.16 17.56
CA LYS A 207 -3.67 -2.85 17.70
C LYS A 207 -3.50 -4.28 17.20
N LEU A 208 -3.41 -5.24 18.12
CA LEU A 208 -3.25 -6.66 17.81
C LEU A 208 -4.61 -7.30 17.47
N PHE A 209 -4.56 -8.32 16.61
CA PHE A 209 -5.74 -9.08 16.20
C PHE A 209 -5.53 -10.58 16.47
N SER A 210 -6.60 -11.28 16.84
CA SER A 210 -6.62 -12.73 16.99
C SER A 210 -6.86 -13.46 15.67
N GLU A 211 -7.59 -12.82 14.75
CA GLU A 211 -7.81 -13.32 13.40
C GLU A 211 -6.62 -12.93 12.51
N HIS A 212 -6.16 -13.88 11.70
CA HIS A 212 -5.14 -13.59 10.70
C HIS A 212 -5.82 -13.19 9.39
N ASN A 213 -5.88 -11.88 9.14
CA ASN A 213 -6.46 -11.32 7.92
C ASN A 213 -5.33 -10.84 7.02
N ILE A 214 -5.08 -11.58 5.95
CA ILE A 214 -3.90 -11.39 5.10
C ILE A 214 -4.27 -10.67 3.81
N GLY A 215 -3.67 -9.50 3.58
CA GLY A 215 -3.77 -8.77 2.33
C GLY A 215 -2.99 -9.50 1.22
N ILE A 216 -3.55 -9.57 0.02
CA ILE A 216 -2.90 -10.13 -1.16
C ILE A 216 -2.72 -9.03 -2.19
N ALA A 217 -1.48 -8.70 -2.53
CA ALA A 217 -1.21 -7.72 -3.58
C ALA A 217 -1.57 -8.31 -4.95
N VAL A 218 -2.53 -7.69 -5.63
CA VAL A 218 -3.02 -8.11 -6.95
C VAL A 218 -2.73 -7.01 -7.96
N ASP A 219 -1.99 -7.36 -9.01
CA ASP A 219 -1.75 -6.47 -10.14
C ASP A 219 -2.99 -6.39 -11.02
N THR A 220 -3.43 -5.14 -11.31
CA THR A 220 -4.59 -4.81 -12.13
C THR A 220 -4.24 -3.73 -13.15
N ALA A 221 -5.09 -3.53 -14.14
CA ALA A 221 -4.90 -2.49 -15.16
C ALA A 221 -4.80 -1.06 -14.57
N ASP A 222 -5.40 -0.80 -13.39
CA ASP A 222 -5.36 0.51 -12.74
C ASP A 222 -4.26 0.64 -11.68
N GLY A 223 -3.49 -0.43 -11.45
CA GLY A 223 -2.42 -0.52 -10.45
C GLY A 223 -2.65 -1.66 -9.46
N VAL A 224 -1.76 -1.77 -8.48
CA VAL A 224 -1.81 -2.83 -7.47
C VAL A 224 -2.86 -2.50 -6.42
N VAL A 225 -3.83 -3.40 -6.23
CA VAL A 225 -4.81 -3.35 -5.13
C VAL A 225 -4.52 -4.46 -4.12
N ILE A 226 -4.94 -4.28 -2.87
CA ILE A 226 -4.63 -5.22 -1.79
C ILE A 226 -5.93 -5.68 -1.10
N PRO A 227 -6.69 -6.60 -1.75
CA PRO A 227 -7.79 -7.27 -1.08
C PRO A 227 -7.28 -8.21 0.03
N SER A 228 -8.12 -8.47 1.04
CA SER A 228 -7.77 -9.25 2.22
C SER A 228 -8.57 -10.55 2.30
N ILE A 229 -7.88 -11.65 2.59
CA ILE A 229 -8.47 -12.91 3.01
C ILE A 229 -8.62 -12.89 4.52
N HIS A 230 -9.80 -13.21 5.00
CA HIS A 230 -10.12 -13.18 6.42
C HIS A 230 -9.94 -14.56 7.06
N GLN A 231 -9.57 -14.57 8.36
CA GLN A 231 -9.52 -15.77 9.20
C GLN A 231 -8.70 -16.94 8.60
N VAL A 232 -7.53 -16.61 8.02
CA VAL A 232 -6.62 -17.60 7.39
C VAL A 232 -6.22 -18.69 8.37
N ASN A 233 -6.12 -18.38 9.68
CA ASN A 233 -5.78 -19.33 10.73
C ASN A 233 -6.79 -20.50 10.87
N GLY A 234 -8.05 -20.30 10.51
CA GLY A 234 -9.10 -21.34 10.58
C GLY A 234 -9.32 -22.12 9.29
N LYS A 235 -8.59 -21.81 8.20
CA LYS A 235 -8.85 -22.37 6.88
C LYS A 235 -7.78 -23.38 6.44
N SER A 236 -8.21 -24.38 5.67
CA SER A 236 -7.31 -25.27 4.94
C SER A 236 -6.68 -24.56 3.74
N VAL A 237 -5.62 -25.15 3.17
CA VAL A 237 -4.96 -24.59 1.99
C VAL A 237 -5.87 -24.64 0.77
N ASP A 238 -6.75 -25.65 0.65
CA ASP A 238 -7.72 -25.76 -0.43
C ASP A 238 -8.79 -24.66 -0.37
N GLU A 239 -9.33 -24.37 0.82
CA GLU A 239 -10.24 -23.23 1.02
C GLU A 239 -9.55 -21.91 0.68
N LEU A 240 -8.30 -21.73 1.11
CA LEU A 240 -7.51 -20.56 0.78
C LEU A 240 -7.27 -20.43 -0.72
N ALA A 241 -7.00 -21.54 -1.43
CA ALA A 241 -6.79 -21.53 -2.88
C ALA A 241 -8.05 -21.06 -3.62
N GLN A 242 -9.23 -21.55 -3.23
CA GLN A 242 -10.50 -21.15 -3.83
C GLN A 242 -10.81 -19.68 -3.56
N GLU A 243 -10.66 -19.22 -2.32
CA GLU A 243 -10.94 -17.84 -1.95
C GLU A 243 -9.97 -16.86 -2.59
N ILE A 244 -8.66 -17.17 -2.62
CA ILE A 244 -7.64 -16.33 -3.26
C ILE A 244 -7.95 -16.18 -4.76
N ASN A 245 -8.27 -17.27 -5.45
CA ASN A 245 -8.61 -17.21 -6.88
C ASN A 245 -9.85 -16.32 -7.11
N ALA A 246 -10.91 -16.51 -6.34
CA ALA A 246 -12.12 -15.69 -6.44
C ALA A 246 -11.84 -14.20 -6.14
N LEU A 247 -10.98 -13.92 -5.15
CA LEU A 247 -10.58 -12.59 -4.75
C LEU A 247 -9.76 -11.88 -5.86
N VAL A 248 -8.81 -12.61 -6.47
CA VAL A 248 -8.00 -12.12 -7.59
C VAL A 248 -8.87 -11.81 -8.81
N GLU A 249 -9.84 -12.66 -9.13
CA GLU A 249 -10.80 -12.43 -10.21
C GLU A 249 -11.65 -11.17 -9.95
N ARG A 250 -12.18 -11.00 -8.73
CA ARG A 250 -12.92 -9.77 -8.38
C ARG A 250 -12.05 -8.53 -8.46
N ALA A 251 -10.80 -8.61 -8.04
CA ALA A 251 -9.87 -7.49 -8.11
C ALA A 251 -9.60 -7.08 -9.57
N ARG A 252 -9.35 -8.04 -10.46
CA ARG A 252 -9.09 -7.79 -11.88
C ARG A 252 -10.31 -7.32 -12.66
N SER A 253 -11.49 -7.88 -12.36
CA SER A 253 -12.77 -7.49 -12.99
C SER A 253 -13.38 -6.21 -12.42
N LYS A 254 -12.72 -5.58 -11.42
CA LYS A 254 -13.21 -4.36 -10.72
C LYS A 254 -14.55 -4.55 -10.00
N THR A 255 -14.83 -5.78 -9.55
CA THR A 255 -16.05 -6.15 -8.81
C THR A 255 -15.78 -6.43 -7.33
N MET A 256 -14.71 -5.85 -6.77
CA MET A 256 -14.37 -5.97 -5.36
C MET A 256 -15.51 -5.43 -4.48
N LEU A 257 -15.79 -6.16 -3.41
CA LEU A 257 -16.70 -5.71 -2.36
C LEU A 257 -15.95 -4.84 -1.35
N LEU A 258 -16.66 -3.98 -0.63
CA LEU A 258 -16.07 -3.18 0.45
C LEU A 258 -15.38 -4.07 1.50
N ALA A 259 -15.96 -5.23 1.81
CA ALA A 259 -15.38 -6.21 2.73
C ALA A 259 -14.03 -6.76 2.26
N ASP A 260 -13.83 -6.90 0.93
CA ASP A 260 -12.57 -7.41 0.37
C ASP A 260 -11.38 -6.48 0.66
N SER A 261 -11.60 -5.18 0.87
CA SER A 261 -10.55 -4.18 1.10
C SER A 261 -10.32 -3.82 2.57
N GLN A 262 -11.02 -4.48 3.50
CA GLN A 262 -10.99 -4.15 4.92
C GLN A 262 -10.23 -5.20 5.76
N LYS A 263 -9.80 -4.78 6.97
CA LYS A 263 -9.29 -5.63 8.06
C LYS A 263 -7.97 -6.38 7.79
N GLY A 264 -7.24 -6.12 6.70
CA GLY A 264 -5.92 -6.72 6.52
C GLY A 264 -4.95 -6.31 7.63
N THR A 265 -4.19 -7.27 8.17
CA THR A 265 -3.24 -7.05 9.28
C THR A 265 -1.77 -7.14 8.82
N ILE A 266 -1.51 -7.89 7.76
CA ILE A 266 -0.23 -8.02 7.08
C ILE A 266 -0.48 -8.32 5.61
N THR A 267 0.43 -7.94 4.72
CA THR A 267 0.26 -8.15 3.27
C THR A 267 1.27 -9.13 2.70
N ILE A 268 0.82 -10.00 1.80
CA ILE A 268 1.64 -10.79 0.88
C ILE A 268 1.73 -10.09 -0.48
N SER A 269 2.94 -9.88 -0.98
CA SER A 269 3.22 -9.47 -2.35
C SER A 269 3.97 -10.58 -3.08
N ASN A 270 3.33 -11.24 -4.04
CA ASN A 270 3.96 -12.31 -4.83
C ASN A 270 4.20 -11.83 -6.27
N VAL A 271 5.43 -11.42 -6.55
CA VAL A 271 5.87 -10.98 -7.89
C VAL A 271 6.64 -12.05 -8.67
N GLY A 272 6.67 -13.28 -8.17
CA GLY A 272 7.43 -14.38 -8.77
C GLY A 272 7.08 -14.68 -10.23
N ALA A 273 5.84 -14.44 -10.65
CA ALA A 273 5.41 -14.63 -12.04
C ALA A 273 5.97 -13.55 -12.99
N ILE A 274 6.20 -12.34 -12.49
CA ILE A 274 6.74 -11.22 -13.28
C ILE A 274 8.25 -11.39 -13.45
N GLY A 275 8.93 -11.96 -12.45
CA GLY A 275 10.38 -12.09 -12.40
C GLY A 275 11.02 -10.95 -11.64
N GLY A 276 12.36 -10.92 -11.65
CA GLY A 276 13.14 -9.93 -10.90
C GLY A 276 13.73 -10.51 -9.61
N GLY A 277 14.66 -9.77 -9.03
CA GLY A 277 15.33 -10.12 -7.78
C GLY A 277 14.63 -9.49 -6.57
N PHE A 278 15.40 -9.14 -5.56
CA PHE A 278 14.89 -8.50 -4.35
C PHE A 278 14.42 -7.07 -4.60
N ALA A 279 13.36 -6.67 -3.91
CA ALA A 279 12.89 -5.30 -3.81
C ALA A 279 12.49 -5.00 -2.36
N THR A 280 12.33 -3.71 -2.04
CA THR A 280 11.83 -3.22 -0.76
C THR A 280 10.37 -2.82 -0.92
N PRO A 281 9.38 -3.68 -0.56
CA PRO A 281 7.98 -3.34 -0.67
C PRO A 281 7.60 -2.25 0.35
N ILE A 282 6.65 -1.40 -0.02
CA ILE A 282 6.09 -0.39 0.86
C ILE A 282 4.98 -1.03 1.70
N ILE A 283 5.00 -0.80 3.01
CA ILE A 283 3.97 -1.30 3.94
C ILE A 283 2.63 -0.65 3.59
N PHE A 284 1.57 -1.44 3.55
CA PHE A 284 0.21 -0.94 3.32
C PHE A 284 -0.38 -0.37 4.62
N TYR A 285 -0.30 0.95 4.78
CA TYR A 285 -0.80 1.62 5.98
C TYR A 285 -2.28 1.32 6.24
N PRO A 286 -2.72 0.99 7.47
CA PRO A 286 -2.01 1.07 8.76
C PRO A 286 -1.34 -0.24 9.23
N GLN A 287 -1.11 -1.21 8.34
CA GLN A 287 -0.36 -2.42 8.67
C GLN A 287 1.08 -2.06 9.09
N VAL A 288 1.72 -2.99 9.81
CA VAL A 288 3.08 -2.79 10.33
C VAL A 288 4.14 -3.64 9.63
N ALA A 289 3.72 -4.51 8.73
CA ALA A 289 4.64 -5.33 7.93
C ALA A 289 4.03 -5.77 6.60
N ILE A 290 4.92 -6.07 5.65
CA ILE A 290 4.63 -6.68 4.36
C ILE A 290 5.72 -7.70 4.03
N ILE A 291 5.32 -8.87 3.54
CA ILE A 291 6.24 -9.91 3.08
C ILE A 291 6.13 -10.07 1.56
N ALA A 292 7.26 -10.10 0.86
CA ALA A 292 7.27 -10.25 -0.59
C ALA A 292 8.07 -11.46 -1.02
N PHE A 293 7.58 -12.11 -2.08
CA PHE A 293 8.15 -13.30 -2.71
C PHE A 293 8.50 -13.01 -4.16
N TYR A 294 9.66 -13.53 -4.59
CA TYR A 294 10.17 -13.31 -5.93
C TYR A 294 10.28 -14.63 -6.68
N ARG A 295 10.86 -14.61 -7.85
CA ARG A 295 11.04 -15.82 -8.65
C ARG A 295 12.00 -16.77 -7.97
N ALA A 296 11.55 -18.01 -7.76
CA ALA A 296 12.43 -19.08 -7.29
C ALA A 296 13.31 -19.58 -8.44
N ASP A 297 14.61 -19.48 -8.29
CA ASP A 297 15.59 -19.91 -9.28
C ASP A 297 16.45 -21.10 -8.79
N LYS A 298 16.95 -21.90 -9.73
CA LYS A 298 17.92 -22.94 -9.40
C LYS A 298 19.25 -22.28 -9.01
N LYS A 299 19.75 -22.62 -7.83
CA LYS A 299 21.06 -22.20 -7.33
C LYS A 299 21.87 -23.40 -6.86
N VAL A 300 23.18 -23.33 -7.02
CA VAL A 300 24.10 -24.29 -6.39
C VAL A 300 24.30 -23.84 -4.94
N VAL A 301 23.99 -24.74 -4.01
CA VAL A 301 24.20 -24.51 -2.58
C VAL A 301 25.13 -25.55 -2.00
N VAL A 302 25.88 -25.18 -0.95
CA VAL A 302 26.73 -26.11 -0.20
C VAL A 302 25.90 -26.69 0.94
N THR A 303 25.80 -28.01 1.03
CA THR A 303 25.15 -28.71 2.14
C THR A 303 26.03 -28.71 3.41
N GLU A 304 25.47 -29.11 4.54
CA GLU A 304 26.23 -29.29 5.79
C GLU A 304 27.39 -30.31 5.64
N ASN A 305 27.26 -31.25 4.72
CA ASN A 305 28.30 -32.24 4.41
C ASN A 305 29.33 -31.74 3.37
N ASN A 306 29.34 -30.45 3.03
CA ASN A 306 30.18 -29.84 2.00
C ASN A 306 29.95 -30.35 0.59
N GLU A 307 28.77 -30.89 0.27
CA GLU A 307 28.38 -31.29 -1.07
C GLU A 307 27.74 -30.12 -1.84
N LEU A 308 28.04 -30.05 -3.14
CA LEU A 308 27.39 -29.07 -4.02
C LEU A 308 26.10 -29.69 -4.59
N VAL A 309 24.97 -29.08 -4.27
CA VAL A 309 23.65 -29.53 -4.74
C VAL A 309 22.88 -28.40 -5.41
N VAL A 310 22.03 -28.74 -6.37
CA VAL A 310 21.14 -27.77 -7.00
C VAL A 310 19.83 -27.70 -6.22
N ARG A 311 19.43 -26.50 -5.78
CA ARG A 311 18.22 -26.25 -5.03
C ARG A 311 17.37 -25.16 -5.70
N LYS A 312 16.07 -25.18 -5.45
CA LYS A 312 15.14 -24.11 -5.82
C LYS A 312 15.07 -23.12 -4.67
N MET A 313 15.77 -21.99 -4.83
CA MET A 313 15.88 -20.96 -3.81
C MET A 313 14.85 -19.85 -4.08
N LEU A 314 13.97 -19.61 -3.12
CA LEU A 314 12.95 -18.57 -3.14
C LEU A 314 13.47 -17.33 -2.41
N PRO A 315 13.71 -16.20 -3.10
CA PRO A 315 14.02 -14.95 -2.43
C PRO A 315 12.79 -14.40 -1.71
N ILE A 316 13.00 -13.91 -0.50
CA ILE A 316 11.95 -13.39 0.40
C ILE A 316 12.42 -12.07 0.99
N THR A 317 11.54 -11.07 1.05
CA THR A 317 11.79 -9.85 1.84
C THR A 317 10.65 -9.64 2.84
N LEU A 318 11.01 -9.21 4.03
CA LEU A 318 10.10 -8.70 5.05
C LEU A 318 10.43 -7.24 5.28
N THR A 319 9.48 -6.35 4.99
CA THR A 319 9.58 -4.94 5.38
C THR A 319 8.66 -4.70 6.57
N PHE A 320 9.16 -4.05 7.61
CA PHE A 320 8.46 -3.82 8.87
C PHE A 320 8.70 -2.41 9.41
N ASP A 321 7.80 -1.98 10.30
CA ASP A 321 7.83 -0.68 10.95
C ASP A 321 8.84 -0.68 12.11
N HIS A 322 9.96 0.03 11.92
CA HIS A 322 11.04 0.07 12.92
C HIS A 322 10.66 0.80 14.21
N ARG A 323 9.51 1.44 14.28
CA ARG A 323 9.01 2.03 15.54
C ARG A 323 8.57 0.96 16.54
N PHE A 324 8.19 -0.24 16.04
CA PHE A 324 7.65 -1.34 16.85
C PHE A 324 8.54 -2.59 16.85
N PHE A 325 9.38 -2.77 15.83
CA PHE A 325 10.22 -3.95 15.68
C PHE A 325 11.66 -3.55 15.38
N ASP A 326 12.60 -4.21 16.01
CA ASP A 326 14.01 -4.09 15.67
C ASP A 326 14.45 -5.14 14.61
N GLY A 327 15.71 -5.03 14.17
CA GLY A 327 16.26 -5.96 13.16
C GLY A 327 16.25 -7.42 13.62
N ALA A 328 16.38 -7.68 14.91
CA ALA A 328 16.36 -9.04 15.46
C ALA A 328 14.95 -9.64 15.41
N ASP A 329 13.91 -8.84 15.64
CA ASP A 329 12.52 -9.29 15.54
C ASP A 329 12.16 -9.68 14.11
N GLY A 330 12.54 -8.84 13.13
CA GLY A 330 12.35 -9.12 11.71
C GLY A 330 13.06 -10.39 11.24
N LEU A 331 14.30 -10.61 11.71
CA LEU A 331 15.06 -11.82 11.37
C LEU A 331 14.47 -13.08 12.03
N ARG A 332 14.04 -13.01 13.29
CA ARG A 332 13.34 -14.13 13.96
C ARG A 332 12.07 -14.50 13.21
N PHE A 333 11.27 -13.51 12.81
CA PHE A 333 10.08 -13.72 12.02
C PHE A 333 10.40 -14.42 10.69
N LEU A 334 11.38 -13.89 9.93
CA LEU A 334 11.79 -14.49 8.65
C LEU A 334 12.31 -15.92 8.80
N ASN A 335 13.09 -16.20 9.85
CA ASN A 335 13.61 -17.55 10.11
C ASN A 335 12.48 -18.53 10.43
N SER A 336 11.49 -18.12 11.23
CA SER A 336 10.29 -18.93 11.49
C SER A 336 9.49 -19.18 10.21
N PHE A 337 9.27 -18.15 9.42
CA PHE A 337 8.56 -18.27 8.14
C PHE A 337 9.32 -19.21 7.16
N LYS A 338 10.61 -19.05 7.03
CA LYS A 338 11.49 -19.90 6.22
C LYS A 338 11.39 -21.36 6.65
N ALA A 339 11.44 -21.66 7.96
CA ALA A 339 11.31 -23.01 8.49
C ALA A 339 9.97 -23.66 8.07
N HIS A 340 8.87 -22.92 8.06
CA HIS A 340 7.58 -23.41 7.57
C HIS A 340 7.58 -23.77 6.08
N LEU A 341 8.38 -23.11 5.26
CA LEU A 341 8.50 -23.42 3.83
C LEU A 341 9.48 -24.55 3.55
N GLU A 342 10.54 -24.71 4.35
CA GLU A 342 11.60 -25.69 4.13
C GLU A 342 11.29 -27.08 4.68
N SER A 343 10.55 -27.13 5.83
CA SER A 343 10.29 -28.39 6.53
C SER A 343 8.91 -28.53 7.18
N GLY A 344 8.23 -27.42 7.50
CA GLY A 344 6.96 -27.43 8.23
C GLY A 344 5.69 -27.52 7.37
N TYR A 345 5.84 -27.61 6.03
CA TYR A 345 4.69 -27.55 5.11
C TYR A 345 3.81 -28.82 5.17
N GLU A 346 4.33 -29.96 5.55
CA GLU A 346 3.57 -31.22 5.63
C GLU A 346 2.48 -31.15 6.72
N ASP A 347 2.69 -30.37 7.78
CA ASP A 347 1.75 -30.23 8.90
C ASP A 347 0.44 -29.54 8.51
N TYR A 348 0.44 -28.74 7.43
CA TYR A 348 -0.74 -27.96 7.03
C TYR A 348 -1.16 -28.18 5.58
N LEU A 349 -0.44 -29.01 4.80
CA LEU A 349 -0.81 -29.39 3.43
C LEU A 349 -1.49 -30.77 3.35
N ASN A 350 -1.50 -31.53 4.45
CA ASN A 350 -2.21 -32.80 4.57
C ASN A 350 -3.65 -32.54 5.02
#